data_6e9a355a54ef976f703beb35a1cbe06a
#
_entry.id   6e9a355a54ef976f703beb35a1cbe06a
#
_cell.length_a   1.000
_cell.length_b   1.000
_cell.length_c   1.000
_cell.angle_alpha   90.00
_cell.angle_beta   90.00
_cell.angle_gamma   90.00
#
_symmetry.space_group_name_H-M   'P 1'
#
loop_
_entity.id
_entity.type
_entity.pdbx_description
1 polymer ?
#
loop_
_entity_poly.entity_id
_entity_poly.type
_entity_poly.pdbx_seq_one_letter_code
_entity_poly.pdbx_strand_id
1 'polypeptide(L)'
;MADIITYPENGIEYDSDDASGYLATRLSGVYSAEEDFSVTAQGGLSVQVSAGQAWVRPARFKGRSIIMEQPTTVVLTEADPVRSRTDRIVLRYDAAAKKTRLQVLDGTPDSAAPAAPEISRTELVYDLCLAEIRRPAGSTAVTAADITDTRADETVCGVMRDGVTGIPTAQLQAQVKAMLDSLQAEVDSRSFYTRAEVDALLKSVNPFPVGSIYQSTDPTSPAALFGGSWEVIASERVLMGA
;
A
#
# COMPACT_ATOMS: atom_id res chain seq x y z
N MET A 1 18.27 -35.16 29.17
CA MET A 1 18.96 -34.95 27.86
C MET A 1 17.88 -34.31 26.98
N ALA A 2 18.17 -33.30 26.21
CA ALA A 2 17.18 -32.77 25.29
C ALA A 2 16.94 -33.76 24.16
N ASP A 3 15.69 -34.02 23.79
CA ASP A 3 15.36 -34.85 22.64
C ASP A 3 15.69 -34.06 21.37
N ILE A 4 16.47 -34.70 20.49
CA ILE A 4 16.80 -34.15 19.18
C ILE A 4 15.99 -34.91 18.15
N ILE A 5 15.08 -34.22 17.47
CA ILE A 5 14.23 -34.82 16.44
C ILE A 5 14.91 -34.64 15.09
N THR A 6 15.09 -35.78 14.39
CA THR A 6 15.55 -35.81 13.00
C THR A 6 14.38 -36.21 12.11
N TYR A 7 14.02 -35.39 11.14
CA TYR A 7 12.91 -35.61 10.22
C TYR A 7 13.36 -35.35 8.78
N PRO A 8 12.99 -36.18 7.81
CA PRO A 8 12.37 -37.52 7.95
C PRO A 8 13.43 -38.61 8.15
N GLU A 9 13.10 -39.67 8.92
CA GLU A 9 13.93 -40.87 9.12
C GLU A 9 13.04 -42.11 9.11
N ASN A 10 13.54 -43.21 8.56
CA ASN A 10 12.79 -44.44 8.44
C ASN A 10 12.58 -45.13 9.79
N GLY A 11 11.36 -45.64 10.03
CA GLY A 11 11.03 -46.40 11.24
C GLY A 11 10.77 -45.53 12.47
N ILE A 12 10.67 -44.23 12.32
CA ILE A 12 10.31 -43.26 13.36
C ILE A 12 8.86 -42.83 13.18
N GLU A 13 8.08 -42.79 14.27
CA GLU A 13 6.76 -42.17 14.27
C GLU A 13 6.89 -40.67 14.52
N TYR A 14 6.19 -39.88 13.73
CA TYR A 14 6.18 -38.41 13.81
C TYR A 14 4.80 -37.88 14.03
N ASP A 15 4.69 -36.82 14.82
CA ASP A 15 3.46 -36.08 14.92
C ASP A 15 3.39 -34.92 13.90
N SER A 16 2.30 -34.15 13.98
CA SER A 16 2.10 -33.01 13.07
C SER A 16 3.06 -31.84 13.32
N ASP A 17 3.61 -31.74 14.53
CA ASP A 17 4.59 -30.69 14.85
C ASP A 17 5.97 -31.07 14.30
N ASP A 18 6.36 -32.35 14.42
CA ASP A 18 7.56 -32.88 13.81
C ASP A 18 7.54 -32.73 12.30
N ALA A 19 6.44 -33.13 11.67
CA ALA A 19 6.26 -33.04 10.22
C ALA A 19 6.29 -31.60 9.70
N SER A 20 5.82 -30.63 10.48
CA SER A 20 5.83 -29.21 10.12
C SER A 20 7.10 -28.48 10.56
N GLY A 21 7.93 -29.10 11.39
CA GLY A 21 9.09 -28.48 12.02
C GLY A 21 10.09 -27.88 11.04
N TYR A 22 10.36 -28.55 9.92
CA TYR A 22 11.29 -28.03 8.91
C TYR A 22 10.75 -26.81 8.17
N LEU A 23 9.42 -26.62 8.11
CA LEU A 23 8.77 -25.43 7.57
C LEU A 23 8.51 -24.35 8.63
N ALA A 24 8.69 -24.67 9.90
CA ALA A 24 8.42 -23.76 11.01
C ALA A 24 9.38 -22.56 11.09
N THR A 25 10.41 -22.51 10.24
CA THR A 25 11.23 -21.31 10.04
C THR A 25 10.49 -20.22 9.28
N ARG A 26 9.44 -20.58 8.53
CA ARG A 26 8.66 -19.62 7.73
C ARG A 26 7.89 -18.65 8.59
N LEU A 27 7.83 -17.41 8.15
CA LEU A 27 6.99 -16.39 8.77
C LEU A 27 5.52 -16.63 8.41
N SER A 28 4.63 -16.30 9.36
CA SER A 28 3.19 -16.41 9.15
C SER A 28 2.72 -15.38 8.11
N GLY A 29 1.72 -15.76 7.31
CA GLY A 29 1.09 -14.91 6.34
C GLY A 29 0.38 -15.68 5.24
N VAL A 30 -0.23 -14.97 4.30
CA VAL A 30 -0.79 -15.53 3.07
C VAL A 30 0.33 -15.87 2.08
N TYR A 31 0.08 -16.78 1.12
CA TYR A 31 1.06 -17.12 0.09
C TYR A 31 1.25 -15.98 -0.91
N SER A 32 0.15 -15.34 -1.31
CA SER A 32 0.17 -14.19 -2.21
C SER A 32 -0.81 -13.13 -1.72
N ALA A 33 -0.32 -11.90 -1.54
CA ALA A 33 -1.21 -10.77 -1.25
C ALA A 33 -2.04 -10.33 -2.46
N GLU A 34 -1.73 -10.82 -3.67
CA GLU A 34 -2.52 -10.54 -4.88
C GLU A 34 -3.70 -11.49 -4.99
N GLU A 35 -3.50 -12.80 -4.76
CA GLU A 35 -4.48 -13.84 -5.08
C GLU A 35 -5.16 -14.42 -3.86
N ASP A 36 -4.41 -14.73 -2.77
CA ASP A 36 -4.89 -15.52 -1.65
C ASP A 36 -5.71 -14.69 -0.65
N PHE A 37 -6.89 -15.18 -0.30
CA PHE A 37 -7.77 -14.62 0.73
C PHE A 37 -8.13 -13.15 0.52
N SER A 38 -8.25 -12.69 -0.73
CA SER A 38 -8.70 -11.33 -1.01
C SER A 38 -10.13 -11.13 -0.53
N VAL A 39 -10.42 -9.95 0.04
CA VAL A 39 -11.74 -9.61 0.59
C VAL A 39 -12.40 -8.61 -0.34
N THR A 40 -13.58 -8.94 -0.86
CA THR A 40 -14.35 -8.09 -1.78
C THR A 40 -15.80 -7.93 -1.32
N ALA A 41 -16.38 -6.76 -1.58
CA ALA A 41 -17.78 -6.49 -1.26
C ALA A 41 -18.71 -7.32 -2.16
N GLN A 42 -19.73 -7.95 -1.56
CA GLN A 42 -20.74 -8.73 -2.30
C GLN A 42 -22.13 -8.08 -2.32
N GLY A 43 -22.24 -6.89 -1.76
CA GLY A 43 -23.50 -6.19 -1.56
C GLY A 43 -24.18 -6.51 -0.23
N GLY A 44 -24.99 -5.58 0.26
CA GLY A 44 -25.55 -5.67 1.60
C GLY A 44 -24.45 -5.76 2.67
N LEU A 45 -24.70 -6.51 3.72
CA LEU A 45 -23.77 -6.71 4.84
C LEU A 45 -22.90 -7.95 4.63
N SER A 46 -22.45 -8.23 3.41
CA SER A 46 -21.64 -9.41 3.13
C SER A 46 -20.40 -9.07 2.32
N VAL A 47 -19.34 -9.80 2.60
CA VAL A 47 -18.09 -9.79 1.85
C VAL A 47 -17.74 -11.19 1.41
N GLN A 48 -17.04 -11.32 0.29
CA GLN A 48 -16.47 -12.58 -0.16
C GLN A 48 -14.99 -12.60 0.13
N VAL A 49 -14.53 -13.71 0.68
CA VAL A 49 -13.11 -14.03 0.81
C VAL A 49 -12.76 -15.04 -0.26
N SER A 50 -11.76 -14.75 -1.10
CA SER A 50 -11.33 -15.67 -2.16
C SER A 50 -10.71 -16.95 -1.59
N ALA A 51 -10.67 -18.00 -2.41
CA ALA A 51 -9.82 -19.16 -2.14
C ALA A 51 -8.37 -18.70 -1.88
N GLY A 52 -7.59 -19.54 -1.18
CA GLY A 52 -6.21 -19.17 -0.92
C GLY A 52 -5.47 -20.11 0.00
N GLN A 53 -4.20 -19.85 0.14
CA GLN A 53 -3.27 -20.55 1.02
C GLN A 53 -2.61 -19.60 2.00
N ALA A 54 -2.37 -20.08 3.20
CA ALA A 54 -1.68 -19.34 4.24
C ALA A 54 -0.86 -20.26 5.12
N TRP A 55 0.07 -19.68 5.83
CA TRP A 55 0.87 -20.35 6.84
C TRP A 55 0.76 -19.61 8.17
N VAL A 56 0.54 -20.34 9.25
CA VAL A 56 0.62 -19.79 10.60
C VAL A 56 1.68 -20.51 11.41
N ARG A 57 2.46 -19.74 12.15
CA ARG A 57 3.50 -20.21 13.06
C ARG A 57 3.19 -19.73 14.48
N PRO A 58 2.32 -20.44 15.21
CA PRO A 58 1.92 -20.02 16.55
C PRO A 58 3.06 -20.08 17.56
N ALA A 59 4.04 -20.99 17.36
CA ALA A 59 5.24 -21.10 18.19
C ALA A 59 6.49 -21.38 17.33
N ARG A 60 7.67 -21.30 17.95
CA ARG A 60 8.97 -21.37 17.26
C ARG A 60 9.16 -22.61 16.37
N PHE A 61 8.67 -23.76 16.83
CA PHE A 61 8.86 -25.04 16.15
C PHE A 61 7.55 -25.64 15.64
N LYS A 62 6.45 -24.86 15.66
CA LYS A 62 5.13 -25.31 15.26
C LYS A 62 4.63 -24.50 14.09
N GLY A 63 4.12 -25.15 13.07
CA GLY A 63 3.55 -24.51 11.91
C GLY A 63 2.32 -25.24 11.39
N ARG A 64 1.45 -24.52 10.71
CA ARG A 64 0.23 -25.08 10.10
C ARG A 64 0.00 -24.45 8.74
N SER A 65 -0.16 -25.30 7.74
CA SER A 65 -0.67 -24.88 6.43
C SER A 65 -2.18 -24.77 6.46
N ILE A 66 -2.68 -23.70 5.89
CA ILE A 66 -4.12 -23.42 5.78
C ILE A 66 -4.44 -23.33 4.30
N ILE A 67 -5.44 -24.08 3.87
CA ILE A 67 -5.89 -24.12 2.48
C ILE A 67 -7.40 -23.94 2.48
N MET A 68 -7.89 -23.01 1.68
CA MET A 68 -9.30 -22.79 1.39
C MET A 68 -9.48 -22.84 -0.12
N GLU A 69 -10.06 -23.94 -0.63
CA GLU A 69 -10.15 -24.20 -2.07
C GLU A 69 -11.28 -23.43 -2.75
N GLN A 70 -12.27 -22.99 -2.00
CA GLN A 70 -13.43 -22.29 -2.53
C GLN A 70 -13.64 -20.94 -1.85
N PRO A 71 -14.06 -19.92 -2.60
CA PRO A 71 -14.42 -18.65 -1.99
C PRO A 71 -15.54 -18.81 -0.97
N THR A 72 -15.51 -18.04 0.08
CA THR A 72 -16.50 -18.11 1.16
C THR A 72 -17.09 -16.73 1.43
N THR A 73 -18.41 -16.66 1.56
CA THR A 73 -19.09 -15.42 1.94
C THR A 73 -19.11 -15.30 3.47
N VAL A 74 -18.72 -14.13 3.96
CA VAL A 74 -18.77 -13.75 5.37
C VAL A 74 -19.82 -12.68 5.55
N VAL A 75 -20.76 -12.90 6.47
CA VAL A 75 -21.82 -11.96 6.81
C VAL A 75 -21.38 -11.13 8.01
N LEU A 76 -21.53 -9.82 7.88
CA LEU A 76 -21.19 -8.84 8.90
C LEU A 76 -22.42 -8.51 9.75
N THR A 77 -22.20 -8.16 10.99
CA THR A 77 -23.26 -7.66 11.88
C THR A 77 -23.77 -6.29 11.41
N GLU A 78 -24.95 -5.89 11.81
CA GLU A 78 -25.49 -4.57 11.50
C GLU A 78 -24.59 -3.45 12.05
N ALA A 79 -24.51 -2.34 11.31
CA ALA A 79 -23.78 -1.17 11.77
C ALA A 79 -24.53 -0.50 12.94
N ASP A 80 -23.76 0.11 13.84
CA ASP A 80 -24.35 0.98 14.86
C ASP A 80 -25.06 2.17 14.18
N PRO A 81 -26.30 2.52 14.59
CA PRO A 81 -27.08 3.55 13.91
C PRO A 81 -26.49 4.97 14.08
N VAL A 82 -25.66 5.20 15.10
CA VAL A 82 -25.18 6.53 15.48
C VAL A 82 -23.67 6.71 15.35
N ARG A 83 -22.92 5.61 15.55
CA ARG A 83 -21.46 5.67 15.61
C ARG A 83 -20.82 4.75 14.58
N SER A 84 -19.72 5.21 14.00
CA SER A 84 -18.90 4.39 13.12
C SER A 84 -18.05 3.40 13.92
N ARG A 85 -17.67 2.27 13.29
CA ARG A 85 -16.70 1.32 13.82
C ARG A 85 -15.81 0.77 12.71
N THR A 86 -14.75 0.09 13.07
CA THR A 86 -13.90 -0.65 12.14
C THR A 86 -13.88 -2.12 12.56
N ASP A 87 -14.39 -3.00 11.71
CA ASP A 87 -14.38 -4.44 11.91
C ASP A 87 -13.15 -5.05 11.23
N ARG A 88 -12.72 -6.26 11.66
CA ARG A 88 -11.66 -7.03 11.00
C ARG A 88 -12.18 -8.37 10.51
N ILE A 89 -11.79 -8.75 9.30
CA ILE A 89 -11.92 -10.12 8.81
C ILE A 89 -10.61 -10.82 9.06
N VAL A 90 -10.65 -11.87 9.89
CA VAL A 90 -9.46 -12.63 10.26
C VAL A 90 -9.60 -14.09 9.87
N LEU A 91 -8.47 -14.67 9.47
CA LEU A 91 -8.30 -16.12 9.38
C LEU A 91 -7.73 -16.58 10.72
N ARG A 92 -8.59 -17.20 11.56
CA ARG A 92 -8.26 -17.60 12.92
C ARG A 92 -7.94 -19.07 13.02
N TYR A 93 -6.71 -19.39 13.37
CA TYR A 93 -6.31 -20.73 13.81
C TYR A 93 -6.56 -20.87 15.33
N ASP A 94 -7.25 -21.96 15.71
CA ASP A 94 -7.55 -22.33 17.10
C ASP A 94 -6.88 -23.69 17.37
N ALA A 95 -5.84 -23.68 18.18
CA ALA A 95 -5.07 -24.88 18.49
C ALA A 95 -5.85 -25.88 19.35
N ALA A 96 -6.72 -25.41 20.26
CA ALA A 96 -7.54 -26.26 21.10
C ALA A 96 -8.62 -26.98 20.29
N ALA A 97 -9.27 -26.25 19.37
CA ALA A 97 -10.25 -26.83 18.46
C ALA A 97 -9.60 -27.56 17.27
N LYS A 98 -8.29 -27.41 17.04
CA LYS A 98 -7.54 -27.92 15.88
C LYS A 98 -8.19 -27.53 14.55
N LYS A 99 -8.67 -26.30 14.47
CA LYS A 99 -9.43 -25.77 13.32
C LYS A 99 -9.02 -24.36 12.98
N THR A 100 -9.16 -24.05 11.70
CA THR A 100 -9.08 -22.68 11.19
C THR A 100 -10.45 -22.26 10.67
N ARG A 101 -10.81 -21.00 10.88
CA ARG A 101 -12.06 -20.41 10.39
C ARG A 101 -11.88 -18.94 10.02
N LEU A 102 -12.68 -18.47 9.08
CA LEU A 102 -12.89 -17.05 8.87
C LEU A 102 -13.77 -16.52 10.02
N GLN A 103 -13.38 -15.40 10.58
CA GLN A 103 -14.11 -14.77 11.68
C GLN A 103 -14.14 -13.26 11.49
N VAL A 104 -15.28 -12.65 11.82
CA VAL A 104 -15.40 -11.20 11.99
C VAL A 104 -15.04 -10.86 13.42
N LEU A 105 -14.18 -9.89 13.60
CA LEU A 105 -13.94 -9.22 14.87
C LEU A 105 -14.65 -7.87 14.78
N ASP A 106 -15.74 -7.73 15.50
CA ASP A 106 -16.50 -6.48 15.51
C ASP A 106 -15.74 -5.42 16.31
N GLY A 107 -15.58 -4.24 15.73
CA GLY A 107 -14.98 -3.09 16.39
C GLY A 107 -15.94 -2.44 17.39
N THR A 108 -15.38 -1.62 18.26
CA THR A 108 -16.19 -0.83 19.20
C THR A 108 -16.66 0.44 18.50
N PRO A 109 -17.99 0.70 18.47
CA PRO A 109 -18.51 1.93 17.89
C PRO A 109 -18.00 3.18 18.61
N ASP A 110 -17.39 4.09 17.86
CA ASP A 110 -16.88 5.37 18.34
C ASP A 110 -17.16 6.48 17.33
N SER A 111 -17.52 7.64 17.81
CA SER A 111 -17.84 8.79 16.96
C SER A 111 -16.60 9.60 16.57
N ALA A 112 -15.52 9.52 17.32
CA ALA A 112 -14.33 10.34 17.13
C ALA A 112 -13.23 9.61 16.35
N ALA A 113 -12.89 8.37 16.77
CA ALA A 113 -11.82 7.59 16.16
C ALA A 113 -12.08 6.07 16.35
N PRO A 114 -12.89 5.44 15.48
CA PRO A 114 -13.16 4.02 15.59
C PRO A 114 -11.87 3.22 15.37
N ALA A 115 -11.38 2.57 16.42
CA ALA A 115 -10.22 1.70 16.34
C ALA A 115 -10.62 0.28 15.91
N ALA A 116 -9.78 -0.35 15.10
CA ALA A 116 -9.94 -1.76 14.77
C ALA A 116 -9.64 -2.63 16.02
N PRO A 117 -10.38 -3.73 16.22
CA PRO A 117 -10.18 -4.63 17.37
C PRO A 117 -8.79 -5.29 17.32
N GLU A 118 -8.25 -5.60 18.49
CA GLU A 118 -6.97 -6.30 18.57
C GLU A 118 -7.07 -7.73 18.02
N ILE A 119 -6.02 -8.19 17.35
CA ILE A 119 -5.87 -9.56 16.87
C ILE A 119 -5.11 -10.39 17.92
N SER A 120 -5.37 -11.69 17.95
CA SER A 120 -4.66 -12.62 18.81
C SER A 120 -3.50 -13.28 18.05
N ARG A 121 -2.30 -13.29 18.63
CA ARG A 121 -1.12 -14.00 18.09
C ARG A 121 -0.44 -14.79 19.19
N THR A 122 -1.17 -15.72 19.76
CA THR A 122 -0.69 -16.62 20.81
C THR A 122 -0.52 -18.04 20.27
N GLU A 123 0.07 -18.93 21.07
CA GLU A 123 0.18 -20.35 20.72
C GLU A 123 -1.17 -21.05 20.60
N LEU A 124 -2.19 -20.56 21.35
CA LEU A 124 -3.53 -21.16 21.37
C LEU A 124 -4.44 -20.60 20.27
N VAL A 125 -4.34 -19.30 20.01
CA VAL A 125 -5.15 -18.61 19.00
C VAL A 125 -4.24 -17.71 18.16
N TYR A 126 -4.27 -17.90 16.85
CA TYR A 126 -3.45 -17.12 15.94
C TYR A 126 -4.29 -16.54 14.80
N ASP A 127 -4.31 -15.22 14.70
CA ASP A 127 -5.07 -14.48 13.69
C ASP A 127 -4.14 -13.93 12.59
N LEU A 128 -4.58 -14.09 11.35
CA LEU A 128 -4.11 -13.32 10.21
C LEU A 128 -5.25 -12.36 9.80
N CYS A 129 -5.04 -11.06 9.92
CA CYS A 129 -6.00 -10.06 9.50
C CYS A 129 -5.95 -9.89 7.99
N LEU A 130 -7.01 -10.27 7.30
CA LEU A 130 -7.11 -10.20 5.85
C LEU A 130 -7.52 -8.81 5.37
N ALA A 131 -8.47 -8.19 6.07
CA ALA A 131 -8.94 -6.84 5.78
C ALA A 131 -9.53 -6.15 7.00
N GLU A 132 -9.46 -4.83 7.00
CA GLU A 132 -10.24 -3.96 7.86
C GLU A 132 -11.44 -3.42 7.09
N ILE A 133 -12.60 -3.39 7.73
CA ILE A 133 -13.84 -2.91 7.13
C ILE A 133 -14.37 -1.74 7.93
N ARG A 134 -14.36 -0.57 7.31
CA ARG A 134 -14.99 0.62 7.87
C ARG A 134 -16.50 0.46 7.83
N ARG A 135 -17.16 0.68 8.95
CA ARG A 135 -18.61 0.59 9.12
C ARG A 135 -19.16 1.97 9.51
N PRO A 136 -19.56 2.80 8.53
CA PRO A 136 -20.21 4.06 8.82
C PRO A 136 -21.48 3.87 9.64
N ALA A 137 -21.83 4.85 10.46
CA ALA A 137 -23.06 4.83 11.23
C ALA A 137 -24.29 4.62 10.34
N GLY A 138 -25.16 3.67 10.73
CA GLY A 138 -26.38 3.35 10.00
C GLY A 138 -26.19 2.75 8.62
N SER A 139 -24.97 2.33 8.24
CA SER A 139 -24.73 1.72 6.94
C SER A 139 -25.42 0.36 6.81
N THR A 140 -26.14 0.16 5.70
CA THR A 140 -26.86 -1.10 5.39
C THR A 140 -26.11 -1.96 4.39
N ALA A 141 -24.98 -1.47 3.87
CA ALA A 141 -24.15 -2.17 2.93
C ALA A 141 -22.66 -1.83 3.13
N VAL A 142 -21.80 -2.71 2.65
CA VAL A 142 -20.35 -2.52 2.55
C VAL A 142 -20.00 -2.35 1.08
N THR A 143 -19.17 -1.36 0.79
CA THR A 143 -18.65 -1.07 -0.55
C THR A 143 -17.16 -1.36 -0.62
N ALA A 144 -16.58 -1.41 -1.82
CA ALA A 144 -15.14 -1.58 -2.00
C ALA A 144 -14.32 -0.47 -1.32
N ALA A 145 -14.86 0.75 -1.22
CA ALA A 145 -14.20 1.88 -0.55
C ALA A 145 -14.14 1.73 0.97
N ASP A 146 -14.94 0.85 1.56
CA ASP A 146 -14.96 0.58 3.00
C ASP A 146 -13.98 -0.53 3.39
N ILE A 147 -13.38 -1.22 2.43
CA ILE A 147 -12.49 -2.37 2.65
C ILE A 147 -11.04 -1.91 2.47
N THR A 148 -10.25 -2.05 3.51
CA THR A 148 -8.80 -1.86 3.48
C THR A 148 -8.13 -3.23 3.53
N ASP A 149 -7.40 -3.58 2.48
CA ASP A 149 -6.62 -4.81 2.42
C ASP A 149 -5.40 -4.71 3.35
N THR A 150 -5.26 -5.65 4.28
CA THR A 150 -4.16 -5.69 5.26
C THR A 150 -3.24 -6.90 5.08
N ARG A 151 -3.41 -7.69 4.01
CA ARG A 151 -2.66 -8.93 3.80
C ARG A 151 -1.17 -8.70 3.64
N ALA A 152 -0.75 -7.60 3.05
CA ALA A 152 0.65 -7.23 2.90
C ALA A 152 1.28 -6.63 4.17
N ASP A 153 0.47 -6.24 5.15
CA ASP A 153 0.94 -5.66 6.41
C ASP A 153 1.42 -6.75 7.38
N GLU A 154 2.74 -6.84 7.57
CA GLU A 154 3.38 -7.84 8.45
C GLU A 154 2.98 -7.70 9.92
N THR A 155 2.49 -6.53 10.34
CA THR A 155 2.06 -6.32 11.73
C THR A 155 0.77 -7.03 12.04
N VAL A 156 -0.10 -7.24 11.06
CA VAL A 156 -1.43 -7.83 11.25
C VAL A 156 -1.70 -9.08 10.40
N CYS A 157 -1.02 -9.28 9.27
CA CYS A 157 -1.09 -10.47 8.42
C CYS A 157 0.28 -10.90 7.93
N GLY A 158 0.76 -10.26 6.86
CA GLY A 158 2.01 -10.55 6.19
C GLY A 158 1.87 -11.54 5.05
N VAL A 159 2.93 -11.62 4.23
CA VAL A 159 3.09 -12.63 3.20
C VAL A 159 4.07 -13.69 3.73
N MET A 160 3.71 -14.96 3.56
CA MET A 160 4.55 -16.07 3.97
C MET A 160 5.89 -16.03 3.23
N ARG A 161 6.95 -16.12 3.97
CA ARG A 161 8.31 -16.19 3.43
C ARG A 161 9.20 -17.03 4.31
N ASP A 162 10.29 -17.54 3.74
CA ASP A 162 11.28 -18.24 4.52
C ASP A 162 11.90 -17.28 5.54
N GLY A 163 11.72 -17.62 6.82
CA GLY A 163 12.25 -16.86 7.94
C GLY A 163 13.74 -17.18 8.15
N VAL A 164 14.55 -17.03 7.13
CA VAL A 164 16.00 -17.09 7.30
C VAL A 164 16.42 -15.89 8.12
N THR A 165 16.60 -16.12 9.41
CA THR A 165 17.16 -15.11 10.31
C THR A 165 18.63 -14.95 9.99
N GLY A 166 19.05 -13.77 9.65
CA GLY A 166 20.45 -13.47 9.29
C GLY A 166 20.59 -12.76 7.95
N ILE A 167 19.58 -12.79 7.08
CA ILE A 167 19.50 -11.80 6.00
C ILE A 167 18.90 -10.54 6.62
N PRO A 168 19.64 -9.43 6.72
CA PRO A 168 19.16 -8.20 7.35
C PRO A 168 18.20 -7.45 6.42
N THR A 169 17.05 -8.07 6.12
CA THR A 169 16.01 -7.48 5.25
C THR A 169 15.50 -6.16 5.82
N ALA A 170 15.36 -6.06 7.14
CA ALA A 170 15.02 -4.81 7.80
C ALA A 170 16.09 -3.73 7.61
N GLN A 171 17.37 -4.12 7.66
CA GLN A 171 18.49 -3.22 7.38
C GLN A 171 18.52 -2.79 5.92
N LEU A 172 18.26 -3.72 4.99
CA LEU A 172 18.15 -3.40 3.57
C LEU A 172 16.99 -2.46 3.29
N GLN A 173 15.81 -2.71 3.89
CA GLN A 173 14.65 -1.83 3.78
C GLN A 173 14.93 -0.44 4.35
N ALA A 174 15.62 -0.36 5.49
CA ALA A 174 16.04 0.91 6.08
C ALA A 174 17.02 1.67 5.17
N GLN A 175 17.97 0.97 4.56
CA GLN A 175 18.91 1.55 3.60
C GLN A 175 18.21 2.06 2.35
N VAL A 176 17.29 1.27 1.77
CA VAL A 176 16.49 1.67 0.60
C VAL A 176 15.64 2.89 0.94
N LYS A 177 14.99 2.89 2.11
CA LYS A 177 14.21 4.04 2.56
C LYS A 177 15.09 5.28 2.73
N ALA A 178 16.23 5.18 3.40
CA ALA A 178 17.16 6.29 3.58
C ALA A 178 17.68 6.82 2.25
N MET A 179 17.93 5.94 1.27
CA MET A 179 18.32 6.33 -0.09
C MET A 179 17.20 7.09 -0.81
N LEU A 180 15.96 6.62 -0.70
CA LEU A 180 14.79 7.30 -1.27
C LEU A 180 14.57 8.67 -0.61
N ASP A 181 14.64 8.75 0.71
CA ASP A 181 14.52 10.00 1.45
C ASP A 181 15.63 11.00 1.05
N SER A 182 16.86 10.52 0.84
CA SER A 182 17.99 11.32 0.35
C SER A 182 17.77 11.84 -1.07
N LEU A 183 17.30 10.98 -1.98
CA LEU A 183 16.96 11.35 -3.35
C LEU A 183 15.82 12.37 -3.39
N GLN A 184 14.80 12.18 -2.57
CA GLN A 184 13.70 13.14 -2.46
C GLN A 184 14.21 14.50 -1.97
N ALA A 185 15.04 14.52 -0.92
CA ALA A 185 15.64 15.75 -0.41
C ALA A 185 16.53 16.44 -1.46
N GLU A 186 17.27 15.68 -2.28
CA GLU A 186 18.07 16.23 -3.36
C GLU A 186 17.18 16.84 -4.46
N VAL A 187 16.09 16.16 -4.83
CA VAL A 187 15.11 16.69 -5.81
C VAL A 187 14.48 17.97 -5.27
N ASP A 188 14.04 17.96 -4.00
CA ASP A 188 13.40 19.12 -3.37
C ASP A 188 14.37 20.31 -3.19
N SER A 189 15.67 20.03 -3.02
CA SER A 189 16.71 21.07 -2.93
C SER A 189 17.06 21.73 -4.27
N ARG A 190 16.73 21.08 -5.38
CA ARG A 190 16.98 21.62 -6.73
C ARG A 190 15.86 22.59 -7.09
N SER A 191 16.21 23.85 -7.27
CA SER A 191 15.30 24.84 -7.86
C SER A 191 15.08 24.48 -9.35
N PHE A 192 14.00 23.78 -9.63
CA PHE A 192 13.54 23.61 -11.01
C PHE A 192 12.63 24.79 -11.39
N TYR A 193 12.91 25.39 -12.53
CA TYR A 193 11.97 26.37 -13.04
C TYR A 193 10.66 25.67 -13.45
N THR A 194 9.56 26.20 -13.02
CA THR A 194 8.25 25.81 -13.56
C THR A 194 8.13 26.28 -15.01
N ARG A 195 7.23 25.65 -15.76
CA ARG A 195 6.95 26.09 -17.15
C ARG A 195 6.60 27.58 -17.20
N ALA A 196 5.82 28.07 -16.23
CA ALA A 196 5.43 29.49 -16.17
C ALA A 196 6.64 30.42 -15.95
N GLU A 197 7.59 30.01 -15.11
CA GLU A 197 8.82 30.78 -14.88
C GLU A 197 9.73 30.77 -16.11
N VAL A 198 9.86 29.65 -16.82
CA VAL A 198 10.60 29.58 -18.08
C VAL A 198 9.94 30.45 -19.13
N ASP A 199 8.62 30.42 -19.27
CA ASP A 199 7.87 31.27 -20.21
C ASP A 199 8.03 32.75 -19.85
N ALA A 200 8.07 33.11 -18.56
CA ALA A 200 8.32 34.47 -18.10
C ALA A 200 9.76 34.91 -18.40
N LEU A 201 10.75 34.04 -18.17
CA LEU A 201 12.13 34.31 -18.52
C LEU A 201 12.32 34.50 -20.03
N LEU A 202 11.71 33.64 -20.84
CA LEU A 202 11.75 33.76 -22.31
C LEU A 202 11.12 35.08 -22.78
N LYS A 203 10.01 35.52 -22.17
CA LYS A 203 9.40 36.83 -22.47
C LYS A 203 10.28 38.00 -22.02
N SER A 204 11.09 37.84 -20.99
CA SER A 204 12.00 38.87 -20.49
C SER A 204 13.24 39.06 -21.36
N VAL A 205 13.59 38.07 -22.19
CA VAL A 205 14.70 38.15 -23.11
C VAL A 205 14.27 38.97 -24.31
N ASN A 206 14.64 40.26 -24.33
CA ASN A 206 14.44 41.08 -25.51
C ASN A 206 15.56 40.78 -26.57
N PRO A 207 15.22 40.17 -27.69
CA PRO A 207 16.21 39.86 -28.72
C PRO A 207 16.73 41.09 -29.46
N PHE A 208 16.11 42.25 -29.19
CA PHE A 208 16.46 43.50 -29.83
C PHE A 208 17.04 44.50 -28.81
N PRO A 209 18.37 44.63 -28.70
CA PRO A 209 18.97 45.63 -27.82
C PRO A 209 18.66 47.05 -28.33
N VAL A 210 18.86 48.05 -27.47
CA VAL A 210 18.63 49.45 -27.80
C VAL A 210 19.43 49.83 -29.06
N GLY A 211 18.74 50.41 -30.03
CA GLY A 211 19.30 50.75 -31.35
C GLY A 211 19.08 49.69 -32.44
N SER A 212 18.47 48.55 -32.12
CA SER A 212 18.06 47.55 -33.11
C SER A 212 16.90 48.07 -33.96
N ILE A 213 16.85 47.64 -35.22
CA ILE A 213 15.77 47.89 -36.16
C ILE A 213 14.96 46.61 -36.30
N TYR A 214 13.64 46.70 -36.06
CA TYR A 214 12.70 45.61 -36.29
C TYR A 214 11.87 45.92 -37.54
N GLN A 215 11.79 44.99 -38.46
CA GLN A 215 10.96 45.09 -39.65
C GLN A 215 10.06 43.86 -39.75
N SER A 216 8.77 44.07 -39.91
CA SER A 216 7.78 42.98 -40.01
C SER A 216 6.64 43.40 -40.93
N THR A 217 6.01 42.41 -41.54
CA THR A 217 4.74 42.55 -42.24
C THR A 217 3.55 42.38 -41.30
N ASP A 218 3.79 41.90 -40.05
CA ASP A 218 2.80 41.82 -39.01
C ASP A 218 2.50 43.23 -38.44
N PRO A 219 1.25 43.66 -38.37
CA PRO A 219 0.87 44.97 -37.85
C PRO A 219 1.02 45.12 -36.34
N THR A 220 1.36 43.99 -35.61
CA THR A 220 1.53 44.04 -34.17
C THR A 220 2.71 44.90 -33.78
N SER A 221 2.49 45.85 -32.85
CA SER A 221 3.58 46.70 -32.37
C SER A 221 4.73 45.91 -31.77
N PRO A 222 6.00 46.24 -32.12
CA PRO A 222 7.15 45.62 -31.46
C PRO A 222 7.15 45.77 -29.94
N ALA A 223 6.58 46.85 -29.40
CA ALA A 223 6.43 47.05 -27.99
C ALA A 223 5.53 45.97 -27.34
N ALA A 224 4.53 45.47 -28.05
CA ALA A 224 3.65 44.39 -27.59
C ALA A 224 4.33 43.02 -27.67
N LEU A 225 5.25 42.84 -28.60
CA LEU A 225 5.96 41.56 -28.80
C LEU A 225 7.20 41.45 -27.90
N PHE A 226 7.96 42.51 -27.74
CA PHE A 226 9.29 42.50 -27.13
C PHE A 226 9.42 43.47 -25.94
N GLY A 227 8.36 44.23 -25.62
CA GLY A 227 8.42 45.29 -24.63
C GLY A 227 9.23 46.50 -25.08
N GLY A 228 9.49 47.40 -24.14
CA GLY A 228 10.28 48.61 -24.41
C GLY A 228 9.56 49.72 -25.18
N SER A 229 10.32 50.76 -25.53
CA SER A 229 9.85 51.89 -26.35
C SER A 229 10.37 51.74 -27.76
N TRP A 230 9.48 51.88 -28.72
CA TRP A 230 9.80 51.73 -30.14
C TRP A 230 9.32 52.96 -30.92
N GLU A 231 10.17 53.43 -31.79
CA GLU A 231 9.85 54.57 -32.65
C GLU A 231 9.80 54.11 -34.13
N VAL A 232 8.81 54.59 -34.85
CA VAL A 232 8.70 54.31 -36.28
C VAL A 232 9.74 55.15 -37.02
N ILE A 233 10.68 54.49 -37.69
CA ILE A 233 11.67 55.12 -38.50
C ILE A 233 11.36 54.90 -40.00
N ALA A 234 11.77 55.80 -40.84
CA ALA A 234 11.65 55.68 -42.31
C ALA A 234 10.22 55.38 -42.79
N SER A 235 9.21 56.00 -42.21
CA SER A 235 7.84 55.96 -42.73
C SER A 235 7.80 56.40 -44.18
N GLU A 236 7.23 55.54 -45.06
CA GLU A 236 7.14 55.74 -46.52
C GLU A 236 8.51 55.85 -47.24
N ARG A 237 9.59 55.34 -46.66
CA ARG A 237 10.96 55.34 -47.23
C ARG A 237 11.55 53.94 -47.17
N VAL A 238 12.48 53.69 -48.08
CA VAL A 238 13.25 52.47 -48.11
C VAL A 238 14.55 52.67 -47.35
N LEU A 239 14.89 51.70 -46.47
CA LEU A 239 16.20 51.65 -45.81
C LEU A 239 17.23 51.21 -46.84
N MET A 240 18.19 52.09 -47.17
CA MET A 240 19.33 51.79 -48.02
C MET A 240 20.57 51.67 -47.13
N GLY A 241 21.33 50.60 -47.30
CA GLY A 241 22.64 50.48 -46.67
C GLY A 241 23.63 51.47 -47.34
N ALA A 242 24.49 52.01 -46.48
CA ALA A 242 25.60 52.84 -46.97
C ALA A 242 26.70 51.99 -47.53
#